data_3b4185257c0f460a5b3ad4caa78eef9f
#
_entry.id   3b4185257c0f460a5b3ad4caa78eef9f
#
_cell.length_a   1.000
_cell.length_b   1.000
_cell.length_c   1.000
_cell.angle_alpha   90.00
_cell.angle_beta   90.00
_cell.angle_gamma   90.00
#
_symmetry.space_group_name_H-M   'P 1'
#
loop_
_entity.id
_entity.type
_entity.pdbx_description
1 polymer ?
#
loop_
_entity_poly.entity_id
_entity_poly.type
_entity_poly.pdbx_seq_one_letter_code
_entity_poly.pdbx_strand_id
1 'polypeptide(L)'
;SNISNGDLWVIFSAIFWAIHLHIVSYAVLKLPIFKFSIIQFIICGFLLFIYGSIFDSQNFLNFTNVSSSGIFYLFYCSLGSVCIGFTLQMFGQRLVEPTPAALIMSTEAIFAAIFAWIILSEVLNFNGLVGASLIFLGVIFVQLAPKVKI
;
A
#
# COMPACT_ATOMS: atom_id res chain seq x y z
N SER A 1 -22.54 -14.41 -4.86
CA SER A 1 -21.10 -14.24 -5.05
C SER A 1 -20.38 -15.11 -4.03
N ASN A 2 -19.74 -16.17 -4.46
CA ASN A 2 -18.95 -17.02 -3.59
C ASN A 2 -17.63 -16.28 -3.27
N ILE A 3 -17.30 -16.20 -1.99
CA ILE A 3 -16.00 -15.70 -1.54
C ILE A 3 -14.93 -16.61 -2.13
N SER A 4 -14.00 -16.04 -2.89
CA SER A 4 -12.89 -16.77 -3.48
C SER A 4 -11.76 -16.97 -2.44
N ASN A 5 -10.90 -17.98 -2.67
CA ASN A 5 -9.70 -18.14 -1.85
C ASN A 5 -8.81 -16.87 -1.88
N GLY A 6 -8.82 -16.13 -2.99
CA GLY A 6 -8.12 -14.86 -3.11
C GLY A 6 -8.63 -13.80 -2.13
N ASP A 7 -9.96 -13.70 -1.96
CA ASP A 7 -10.56 -12.74 -1.04
C ASP A 7 -10.14 -12.99 0.42
N LEU A 8 -10.01 -14.28 0.81
CA LEU A 8 -9.51 -14.65 2.14
C LEU A 8 -8.06 -14.21 2.35
N TRP A 9 -7.20 -14.35 1.34
CA TRP A 9 -5.82 -13.87 1.42
C TRP A 9 -5.74 -12.35 1.53
N VAL A 10 -6.61 -11.62 0.86
CA VAL A 10 -6.70 -10.15 0.98
C VAL A 10 -7.11 -9.74 2.38
N ILE A 11 -8.13 -10.38 2.96
CA ILE A 11 -8.56 -10.13 4.35
C ILE A 11 -7.40 -10.41 5.32
N PHE A 12 -6.70 -11.53 5.14
CA PHE A 12 -5.57 -11.89 5.99
C PHE A 12 -4.42 -10.86 5.87
N SER A 13 -4.12 -10.39 4.67
CA SER A 13 -3.10 -9.36 4.46
C SER A 13 -3.45 -8.03 5.12
N ALA A 14 -4.73 -7.68 5.22
CA ALA A 14 -5.19 -6.46 5.87
C ALA A 14 -4.82 -6.41 7.37
N ILE A 15 -4.78 -7.56 8.04
CA ILE A 15 -4.35 -7.65 9.44
C ILE A 15 -2.88 -7.25 9.57
N PHE A 16 -2.02 -7.80 8.71
CA PHE A 16 -0.58 -7.45 8.71
C PHE A 16 -0.36 -5.99 8.33
N TRP A 17 -1.17 -5.47 7.41
CA TRP A 17 -1.12 -4.05 7.05
C TRP A 17 -1.47 -3.15 8.24
N ALA A 18 -2.52 -3.48 9.00
CA ALA A 18 -2.88 -2.74 10.20
C ALA A 18 -1.76 -2.76 11.26
N ILE A 19 -1.15 -3.92 11.50
CA ILE A 19 0.00 -4.07 12.40
C ILE A 19 1.17 -3.21 11.90
N HIS A 20 1.48 -3.27 10.60
CA HIS A 20 2.53 -2.48 9.98
C HIS A 20 2.33 -0.99 10.21
N LEU A 21 1.12 -0.46 9.98
CA LEU A 21 0.81 0.95 10.21
C LEU A 21 1.07 1.39 11.65
N HIS A 22 0.72 0.56 12.64
CA HIS A 22 0.97 0.87 14.04
C HIS A 22 2.47 0.86 14.38
N ILE A 23 3.21 -0.14 13.87
CA ILE A 23 4.67 -0.22 14.06
C ILE A 23 5.35 0.99 13.44
N VAL A 24 4.99 1.36 12.21
CA VAL A 24 5.55 2.53 11.52
C VAL A 24 5.24 3.81 12.29
N SER A 25 3.99 4.03 12.70
CA SER A 25 3.61 5.23 13.46
C SER A 25 4.40 5.39 14.75
N TYR A 26 4.69 4.28 15.45
CA TYR A 26 5.55 4.30 16.62
C TYR A 26 7.03 4.55 16.28
N ALA A 27 7.53 3.92 15.23
CA ALA A 27 8.93 3.99 14.83
C ALA A 27 9.33 5.38 14.31
N VAL A 28 8.47 6.04 13.51
CA VAL A 28 8.76 7.36 12.92
C VAL A 28 8.83 8.49 13.94
N LEU A 29 8.29 8.28 15.15
CA LEU A 29 8.43 9.22 16.25
C LEU A 29 9.81 9.12 16.93
N LYS A 30 10.48 7.98 16.83
CA LYS A 30 11.74 7.67 17.54
C LYS A 30 12.96 7.60 16.64
N LEU A 31 12.76 7.30 15.37
CA LEU A 31 13.84 7.03 14.42
C LEU A 31 13.86 8.06 13.29
N PRO A 32 15.03 8.34 12.70
CA PRO A 32 15.14 9.12 11.47
C PRO A 32 14.45 8.39 10.32
N ILE A 33 13.45 9.03 9.70
CA ILE A 33 12.57 8.42 8.68
C ILE A 33 13.38 7.77 7.57
N PHE A 34 14.36 8.48 6.98
CA PHE A 34 15.16 7.93 5.88
C PHE A 34 15.94 6.67 6.26
N LYS A 35 16.55 6.65 7.44
CA LYS A 35 17.26 5.45 7.91
C LYS A 35 16.31 4.28 8.11
N PHE A 36 15.15 4.55 8.70
CA PHE A 36 14.13 3.54 8.92
C PHE A 36 13.59 2.98 7.60
N SER A 37 13.27 3.86 6.62
CA SER A 37 12.83 3.45 5.27
C SER A 37 13.85 2.55 4.59
N ILE A 38 15.13 2.95 4.56
CA ILE A 38 16.19 2.18 3.91
C ILE A 38 16.32 0.79 4.55
N ILE A 39 16.37 0.71 5.89
CA ILE A 39 16.48 -0.56 6.60
C ILE A 39 15.28 -1.46 6.28
N GLN A 40 14.07 -0.90 6.31
CA GLN A 40 12.85 -1.63 5.99
C GLN A 40 12.89 -2.19 4.57
N PHE A 41 13.28 -1.39 3.58
CA PHE A 41 13.35 -1.84 2.19
C PHE A 41 14.43 -2.92 1.98
N ILE A 42 15.59 -2.80 2.64
CA ILE A 42 16.63 -3.82 2.57
C ILE A 42 16.13 -5.13 3.17
N ILE A 43 15.51 -5.09 4.36
CA ILE A 43 14.98 -6.29 5.02
C ILE A 43 13.89 -6.94 4.15
N CYS A 44 12.92 -6.17 3.66
CA CYS A 44 11.88 -6.69 2.80
C CYS A 44 12.45 -7.30 1.51
N GLY A 45 13.38 -6.61 0.84
CA GLY A 45 14.02 -7.09 -0.37
C GLY A 45 14.79 -8.40 -0.12
N PHE A 46 15.51 -8.49 0.99
CA PHE A 46 16.24 -9.69 1.38
C PHE A 46 15.31 -10.88 1.67
N LEU A 47 14.22 -10.65 2.40
CA LEU A 47 13.24 -11.70 2.68
C LEU A 47 12.53 -12.18 1.41
N LEU A 48 12.18 -11.26 0.49
CA LEU A 48 11.59 -11.61 -0.79
C LEU A 48 12.59 -12.38 -1.68
N PHE A 49 13.87 -12.01 -1.64
CA PHE A 49 14.92 -12.71 -2.35
C PHE A 49 15.06 -14.15 -1.85
N ILE A 50 15.08 -14.38 -0.54
CA ILE A 50 15.11 -15.71 0.06
C ILE A 50 13.88 -16.51 -0.35
N TYR A 51 12.69 -15.92 -0.22
CA TYR A 51 11.44 -16.57 -0.59
C TYR A 51 11.43 -17.00 -2.05
N GLY A 52 11.77 -16.09 -2.97
CA GLY A 52 11.82 -16.37 -4.40
C GLY A 52 12.85 -17.47 -4.75
N SER A 53 14.01 -17.44 -4.08
CA SER A 53 15.04 -18.46 -4.31
C SER A 53 14.63 -19.86 -3.85
N ILE A 54 13.77 -19.97 -2.82
CA ILE A 54 13.31 -21.27 -2.30
C ILE A 54 12.11 -21.78 -3.09
N PHE A 55 11.13 -20.93 -3.35
CA PHE A 55 9.82 -21.36 -3.88
C PHE A 55 9.69 -21.22 -5.39
N ASP A 56 10.51 -20.40 -6.05
CA ASP A 56 10.48 -20.18 -7.50
C ASP A 56 11.88 -20.17 -8.12
N SER A 57 12.74 -21.06 -7.67
CA SER A 57 14.16 -21.11 -8.03
C SER A 57 14.46 -21.18 -9.53
N GLN A 58 13.54 -21.74 -10.33
CA GLN A 58 13.71 -21.89 -11.78
C GLN A 58 13.45 -20.58 -12.55
N ASN A 59 12.53 -19.73 -12.07
CA ASN A 59 12.10 -18.52 -12.77
C ASN A 59 12.53 -17.23 -12.06
N PHE A 60 12.90 -17.30 -10.80
CA PHE A 60 13.13 -16.16 -9.94
C PHE A 60 14.17 -15.15 -10.47
N LEU A 61 15.21 -15.59 -11.16
CA LEU A 61 16.23 -14.74 -11.79
C LEU A 61 16.18 -14.80 -13.33
N ASN A 62 15.13 -15.34 -13.90
CA ASN A 62 15.00 -15.46 -15.34
C ASN A 62 14.38 -14.20 -15.95
N PHE A 63 15.22 -13.22 -16.26
CA PHE A 63 14.82 -11.95 -16.89
C PHE A 63 14.73 -12.03 -18.42
N THR A 64 14.98 -13.20 -19.04
CA THR A 64 15.05 -13.34 -20.49
C THR A 64 13.74 -13.03 -21.19
N ASN A 65 12.62 -13.19 -20.53
CA ASN A 65 11.27 -12.96 -21.05
C ASN A 65 10.68 -11.62 -20.66
N VAL A 66 11.42 -10.76 -19.92
CA VAL A 66 10.92 -9.44 -19.52
C VAL A 66 11.17 -8.44 -20.64
N SER A 67 10.09 -7.86 -21.17
CA SER A 67 10.20 -6.80 -22.17
C SER A 67 10.87 -5.54 -21.61
N SER A 68 11.47 -4.74 -22.47
CA SER A 68 12.05 -3.44 -22.08
C SER A 68 11.01 -2.53 -21.38
N SER A 69 9.76 -2.55 -21.84
CA SER A 69 8.65 -1.86 -21.19
C SER A 69 8.37 -2.41 -19.79
N GLY A 70 8.45 -3.73 -19.60
CA GLY A 70 8.29 -4.37 -18.30
C GLY A 70 9.35 -3.92 -17.30
N ILE A 71 10.61 -3.82 -17.73
CA ILE A 71 11.71 -3.32 -16.91
C ILE A 71 11.46 -1.87 -16.52
N PHE A 72 11.03 -1.03 -17.47
CA PHE A 72 10.68 0.36 -17.19
C PHE A 72 9.59 0.50 -16.13
N TYR A 73 8.51 -0.29 -16.24
CA TYR A 73 7.42 -0.28 -15.25
C TYR A 73 7.87 -0.78 -13.88
N LEU A 74 8.75 -1.79 -13.82
CA LEU A 74 9.34 -2.23 -12.55
C LEU A 74 10.14 -1.12 -11.87
N PHE A 75 10.97 -0.39 -12.61
CA PHE A 75 11.69 0.75 -12.07
C PHE A 75 10.76 1.86 -11.62
N TYR A 76 9.76 2.20 -12.43
CA TYR A 76 8.77 3.22 -12.11
C TYR A 76 8.02 2.88 -10.80
N CYS A 77 7.52 1.65 -10.66
CA CYS A 77 6.84 1.21 -9.46
C CYS A 77 7.77 1.16 -8.25
N SER A 78 9.00 0.67 -8.42
CA SER A 78 9.96 0.55 -7.32
C SER A 78 10.38 1.92 -6.78
N LEU A 79 10.70 2.87 -7.65
CA LEU A 79 11.13 4.21 -7.23
C LEU A 79 9.95 5.10 -6.84
N GLY A 80 8.90 5.13 -7.65
CA GLY A 80 7.76 6.01 -7.44
C GLY A 80 6.87 5.53 -6.30
N SER A 81 6.33 4.33 -6.41
CA SER A 81 5.38 3.81 -5.42
C SER A 81 6.07 3.33 -4.16
N VAL A 82 7.11 2.49 -4.26
CA VAL A 82 7.76 1.92 -3.08
C VAL A 82 8.67 2.96 -2.42
N CYS A 83 9.72 3.45 -3.07
CA CYS A 83 10.69 4.32 -2.38
C CYS A 83 10.07 5.67 -1.99
N ILE A 84 9.48 6.38 -2.93
CA ILE A 84 8.93 7.73 -2.68
C ILE A 84 7.63 7.62 -1.91
N GLY A 85 6.68 6.80 -2.35
CA GLY A 85 5.36 6.67 -1.75
C GLY A 85 5.41 6.27 -0.29
N PHE A 86 6.09 5.17 0.07
CA PHE A 86 6.22 4.74 1.47
C PHE A 86 7.03 5.71 2.32
N THR A 87 8.04 6.37 1.76
CA THR A 87 8.79 7.39 2.52
C THR A 87 7.89 8.59 2.84
N LEU A 88 7.10 9.08 1.88
CA LEU A 88 6.12 10.15 2.11
C LEU A 88 5.03 9.73 3.09
N GLN A 89 4.58 8.48 3.02
CA GLN A 89 3.65 7.89 4.00
C GLN A 89 4.21 8.00 5.42
N MET A 90 5.47 7.66 5.64
CA MET A 90 6.12 7.76 6.96
C MET A 90 6.19 9.21 7.45
N PHE A 91 6.45 10.19 6.58
CA PHE A 91 6.36 11.61 6.94
C PHE A 91 4.94 11.98 7.35
N GLY A 92 3.92 11.54 6.62
CA GLY A 92 2.53 11.76 6.98
C GLY A 92 2.16 11.13 8.34
N GLN A 93 2.55 9.87 8.56
CA GLN A 93 2.29 9.16 9.82
C GLN A 93 3.01 9.74 11.04
N ARG A 94 4.07 10.51 10.83
CA ARG A 94 4.71 11.26 11.92
C ARG A 94 3.86 12.42 12.44
N LEU A 95 2.96 12.93 11.62
CA LEU A 95 2.13 14.11 11.92
C LEU A 95 0.71 13.75 12.35
N VAL A 96 0.28 12.51 12.10
CA VAL A 96 -1.11 12.05 12.27
C VAL A 96 -1.12 10.72 13.02
N GLU A 97 -2.11 10.54 13.89
CA GLU A 97 -2.34 9.27 14.59
C GLU A 97 -2.62 8.10 13.61
N PRO A 98 -2.33 6.82 14.00
CA PRO A 98 -2.47 5.67 13.10
C PRO A 98 -3.84 5.51 12.47
N THR A 99 -4.92 5.72 13.23
CA THR A 99 -6.30 5.50 12.75
C THR A 99 -6.71 6.54 11.70
N PRO A 100 -6.57 7.86 11.90
CA PRO A 100 -6.78 8.83 10.84
C PRO A 100 -5.86 8.63 9.64
N ALA A 101 -4.59 8.25 9.85
CA ALA A 101 -3.66 7.97 8.77
C ALA A 101 -4.15 6.82 7.89
N ALA A 102 -4.59 5.70 8.49
CA ALA A 102 -5.13 4.55 7.77
C ALA A 102 -6.33 4.92 6.89
N LEU A 103 -7.23 5.75 7.42
CA LEU A 103 -8.41 6.19 6.69
C LEU A 103 -8.08 7.13 5.53
N ILE A 104 -7.16 8.08 5.73
CA ILE A 104 -6.67 8.93 4.64
C ILE A 104 -6.01 8.08 3.56
N MET A 105 -5.21 7.09 3.95
CA MET A 105 -4.57 6.18 3.00
C MET A 105 -5.58 5.32 2.22
N SER A 106 -6.72 4.99 2.82
CA SER A 106 -7.81 4.27 2.10
C SER A 106 -8.35 5.04 0.90
N THR A 107 -8.15 6.37 0.82
CA THR A 107 -8.49 7.16 -0.37
C THR A 107 -7.65 6.79 -1.59
N GLU A 108 -6.51 6.11 -1.41
CA GLU A 108 -5.69 5.59 -2.51
C GLU A 108 -6.52 4.77 -3.49
N ALA A 109 -7.43 3.93 -3.00
CA ALA A 109 -8.33 3.13 -3.82
C ALA A 109 -9.24 4.00 -4.71
N ILE A 110 -9.68 5.15 -4.22
CA ILE A 110 -10.50 6.09 -4.99
C ILE A 110 -9.67 6.73 -6.10
N PHE A 111 -8.47 7.19 -5.78
CA PHE A 111 -7.57 7.77 -6.79
C PHE A 111 -7.15 6.72 -7.83
N ALA A 112 -6.85 5.50 -7.41
CA ALA A 112 -6.55 4.39 -8.32
C ALA A 112 -7.69 4.16 -9.31
N ALA A 113 -8.94 4.14 -8.84
CA ALA A 113 -10.12 3.98 -9.67
C ALA A 113 -10.32 5.15 -10.67
N ILE A 114 -10.08 6.39 -10.23
CA ILE A 114 -10.16 7.57 -11.09
C ILE A 114 -9.10 7.50 -12.20
N PHE A 115 -7.85 7.16 -11.85
CA PHE A 115 -6.78 7.04 -12.84
C PHE A 115 -6.97 5.84 -13.77
N ALA A 116 -7.49 4.70 -13.29
CA ALA A 116 -7.86 3.58 -14.14
C ALA A 116 -8.94 3.98 -15.17
N TRP A 117 -9.93 4.76 -14.76
CA TRP A 117 -10.94 5.29 -15.67
C TRP A 117 -10.34 6.24 -16.73
N ILE A 118 -9.49 7.19 -16.31
CA ILE A 118 -8.91 8.19 -17.22
C ILE A 118 -7.90 7.57 -18.18
N ILE A 119 -7.01 6.70 -17.69
CA ILE A 119 -5.86 6.19 -18.44
C ILE A 119 -6.20 4.90 -19.20
N LEU A 120 -6.95 3.99 -18.55
CA LEU A 120 -7.26 2.66 -19.08
C LEU A 120 -8.67 2.56 -19.65
N SER A 121 -9.48 3.62 -19.52
CA SER A 121 -10.92 3.64 -19.87
C SER A 121 -11.72 2.56 -19.15
N GLU A 122 -11.24 2.11 -17.98
CA GLU A 122 -11.95 1.15 -17.14
C GLU A 122 -13.06 1.85 -16.37
N VAL A 123 -14.29 1.32 -16.47
CA VAL A 123 -15.45 1.88 -15.77
C VAL A 123 -15.74 1.04 -14.53
N LEU A 124 -15.82 1.72 -13.38
CA LEU A 124 -16.27 1.07 -12.15
C LEU A 124 -17.72 0.57 -12.31
N ASN A 125 -17.95 -0.66 -11.92
CA ASN A 125 -19.30 -1.17 -11.79
C ASN A 125 -20.02 -0.50 -10.59
N PHE A 126 -21.33 -0.67 -10.51
CA PHE A 126 -22.15 -0.07 -9.44
C PHE A 126 -21.63 -0.39 -8.03
N ASN A 127 -21.21 -1.64 -7.77
CA ASN A 127 -20.68 -2.05 -6.48
C ASN A 127 -19.35 -1.33 -6.14
N GLY A 128 -18.50 -1.12 -7.13
CA GLY A 128 -17.27 -0.35 -6.98
C GLY A 128 -17.52 1.12 -6.64
N LEU A 129 -18.51 1.74 -7.27
CA LEU A 129 -18.94 3.11 -6.96
C LEU A 129 -19.47 3.23 -5.52
N VAL A 130 -20.29 2.28 -5.08
CA VAL A 130 -20.79 2.22 -3.70
C VAL A 130 -19.63 2.06 -2.72
N GLY A 131 -18.69 1.15 -2.99
CA GLY A 131 -17.50 0.94 -2.14
C GLY A 131 -16.64 2.21 -2.03
N ALA A 132 -16.33 2.87 -3.14
CA ALA A 132 -15.58 4.12 -3.16
C ALA A 132 -16.30 5.25 -2.39
N SER A 133 -17.60 5.35 -2.52
CA SER A 133 -18.42 6.32 -1.79
C SER A 133 -18.41 6.07 -0.28
N LEU A 134 -18.47 4.81 0.16
CA LEU A 134 -18.40 4.44 1.58
C LEU A 134 -17.03 4.76 2.18
N ILE A 135 -15.94 4.50 1.45
CA ILE A 135 -14.58 4.89 1.88
C ILE A 135 -14.51 6.40 2.06
N PHE A 136 -14.97 7.16 1.07
CA PHE A 136 -14.94 8.63 1.11
C PHE A 136 -15.74 9.21 2.29
N LEU A 137 -16.94 8.69 2.52
CA LEU A 137 -17.77 9.07 3.67
C LEU A 137 -17.07 8.73 5.00
N GLY A 138 -16.46 7.55 5.10
CA GLY A 138 -15.70 7.14 6.28
C GLY A 138 -14.56 8.11 6.62
N VAL A 139 -13.81 8.55 5.61
CA VAL A 139 -12.74 9.56 5.77
C VAL A 139 -13.31 10.90 6.27
N ILE A 140 -14.41 11.36 5.68
CA ILE A 140 -15.07 12.61 6.10
C ILE A 140 -15.55 12.50 7.55
N PHE A 141 -16.22 11.42 7.92
CA PHE A 141 -16.71 11.24 9.28
C PHE A 141 -15.60 11.28 10.32
N VAL A 142 -14.47 10.65 10.05
CA VAL A 142 -13.33 10.66 10.99
C VAL A 142 -12.67 12.03 11.09
N GLN A 143 -12.62 12.77 10.00
CA GLN A 143 -12.08 14.14 10.03
C GLN A 143 -13.00 15.13 10.76
N LEU A 144 -14.30 14.92 10.71
CA LEU A 144 -15.29 15.75 11.39
C LEU A 144 -15.52 15.32 12.84
N ALA A 145 -15.12 14.10 13.23
CA ALA A 145 -15.27 13.62 14.58
C ALA A 145 -14.48 14.51 15.57
N PRO A 146 -15.07 14.92 16.69
CA PRO A 146 -14.38 15.73 17.69
C PRO A 146 -13.18 14.93 18.22
N LYS A 147 -11.99 15.55 18.20
CA LYS A 147 -10.78 14.95 18.77
C LYS A 147 -11.01 14.71 20.25
N VAL A 148 -11.20 13.46 20.64
CA VAL A 148 -11.19 13.08 22.06
C VAL A 148 -9.77 13.30 22.56
N LYS A 149 -9.57 14.33 23.39
CA LYS A 149 -8.32 14.48 24.14
C LYS A 149 -8.29 13.37 25.19
N ILE A 150 -7.47 12.36 24.94
CA ILE A 150 -7.06 11.38 25.96
C ILE A 150 -5.87 11.94 26.72
#